data_ebf3ad08e89b0d02e5f05dec5217e171
#
_entry.id   ebf3ad08e89b0d02e5f05dec5217e171
#
_cell.length_a   1.000
_cell.length_b   1.000
_cell.length_c   1.000
_cell.angle_alpha   90.00
_cell.angle_beta   90.00
_cell.angle_gamma   90.00
#
_symmetry.space_group_name_H-M   'P 1'
#
loop_
_entity.id
_entity.type
_entity.pdbx_description
1 polymer ?
#
loop_
_entity_poly.entity_id
_entity_poly.type
_entity_poly.pdbx_seq_one_letter_code
_entity_poly.pdbx_strand_id
1 'polypeptide(L)'
;SLKKNIKTLFMDSSEAESVKLFSNSYLAARISFFNELDSFSMSNNFGSKQIIDGICSDPRIGDGYNNPSFGYGGYCLPKDTKQLEASFDSIPNSMIKSLNKSNQLRKKCIVDDLLKTKVKNIGIYQLAMKKGSDNFRHSSIIDIIKLLKNKGKNIYIHEPLITNQSKIYGCTLINDFDLFVKKVNLIVTNRLSSRLKKVSKRIYTRDIYGEN
;
A
#
# COMPACT_ATOMS: atom_id res chain seq x y z
N SER A 1 -10.34 -7.19 -23.89
CA SER A 1 -11.22 -8.22 -24.46
C SER A 1 -12.19 -8.69 -23.40
N LEU A 2 -13.49 -8.51 -23.63
CA LEU A 2 -14.54 -9.06 -22.78
C LEU A 2 -14.45 -10.58 -22.80
N LYS A 3 -14.32 -11.21 -21.62
CA LYS A 3 -14.36 -12.66 -21.51
C LYS A 3 -15.71 -13.14 -22.03
N LYS A 4 -15.72 -14.04 -23.01
CA LYS A 4 -16.94 -14.56 -23.69
C LYS A 4 -17.88 -15.36 -22.78
N ASN A 5 -17.46 -15.78 -21.59
CA ASN A 5 -18.28 -16.52 -20.61
C ASN A 5 -18.20 -15.89 -19.25
N ILE A 6 -19.06 -14.91 -19.00
CA ILE A 6 -19.25 -14.34 -17.65
C ILE A 6 -20.36 -15.14 -16.98
N LYS A 7 -20.03 -15.79 -15.86
CA LYS A 7 -21.04 -16.47 -15.03
C LYS A 7 -21.96 -15.43 -14.40
N THR A 8 -23.25 -15.52 -14.68
CA THR A 8 -24.29 -14.70 -14.07
C THR A 8 -24.94 -15.49 -12.93
N LEU A 9 -25.02 -14.86 -11.75
CA LEU A 9 -25.68 -15.42 -10.57
C LEU A 9 -26.80 -14.48 -10.16
N PHE A 10 -27.99 -15.02 -9.94
CA PHE A 10 -29.15 -14.31 -9.39
C PHE A 10 -29.21 -14.57 -7.89
N MET A 11 -29.35 -13.55 -7.09
CA MET A 11 -29.43 -13.62 -5.63
C MET A 11 -30.12 -12.38 -5.08
N ASP A 12 -30.51 -12.40 -3.83
CA ASP A 12 -31.07 -11.22 -3.16
C ASP A 12 -30.04 -10.10 -2.99
N SER A 13 -30.52 -8.87 -2.85
CA SER A 13 -29.65 -7.69 -2.77
C SER A 13 -28.68 -7.73 -1.58
N SER A 14 -29.13 -8.27 -0.43
CA SER A 14 -28.30 -8.44 0.78
C SER A 14 -27.19 -9.48 0.56
N GLU A 15 -27.48 -10.56 -0.16
CA GLU A 15 -26.47 -11.55 -0.53
C GLU A 15 -25.45 -10.98 -1.52
N ALA A 16 -25.92 -10.22 -2.53
CA ALA A 16 -25.05 -9.56 -3.50
C ALA A 16 -24.12 -8.52 -2.84
N GLU A 17 -24.63 -7.75 -1.87
CA GLU A 17 -23.79 -6.85 -1.07
C GLU A 17 -22.76 -7.63 -0.24
N SER A 18 -23.17 -8.72 0.40
CA SER A 18 -22.30 -9.61 1.16
C SER A 18 -21.18 -10.18 0.29
N VAL A 19 -21.48 -10.66 -0.93
CA VAL A 19 -20.47 -11.12 -1.88
C VAL A 19 -19.40 -10.06 -2.13
N LYS A 20 -19.80 -8.81 -2.35
CA LYS A 20 -18.87 -7.71 -2.57
C LYS A 20 -18.00 -7.43 -1.33
N LEU A 21 -18.61 -7.36 -0.13
CA LEU A 21 -17.90 -7.06 1.12
C LEU A 21 -16.89 -8.16 1.45
N PHE A 22 -17.30 -9.44 1.35
CA PHE A 22 -16.42 -10.58 1.59
C PHE A 22 -15.31 -10.68 0.54
N SER A 23 -15.60 -10.42 -0.74
CA SER A 23 -14.59 -10.43 -1.79
C SER A 23 -13.50 -9.39 -1.55
N ASN A 24 -13.88 -8.15 -1.23
CA ASN A 24 -12.92 -7.10 -0.94
C ASN A 24 -12.16 -7.36 0.38
N SER A 25 -12.81 -7.94 1.38
CA SER A 25 -12.15 -8.33 2.63
C SER A 25 -11.18 -9.49 2.44
N TYR A 26 -11.49 -10.45 1.58
CA TYR A 26 -10.56 -11.51 1.20
C TYR A 26 -9.31 -10.95 0.50
N LEU A 27 -9.49 -10.02 -0.43
CA LEU A 27 -8.35 -9.37 -1.09
C LEU A 27 -7.50 -8.57 -0.10
N ALA A 28 -8.13 -7.87 0.84
CA ALA A 28 -7.44 -7.17 1.92
C ALA A 28 -6.68 -8.13 2.85
N ALA A 29 -7.27 -9.29 3.18
CA ALA A 29 -6.63 -10.36 3.96
C ALA A 29 -5.40 -10.89 3.22
N ARG A 30 -5.52 -11.16 1.93
CA ARG A 30 -4.42 -11.64 1.11
C ARG A 30 -3.25 -10.64 1.05
N ILE A 31 -3.53 -9.35 0.84
CA ILE A 31 -2.51 -8.29 0.91
C ILE A 31 -1.87 -8.24 2.30
N SER A 32 -2.68 -8.34 3.36
CA SER A 32 -2.17 -8.33 4.74
C SER A 32 -1.24 -9.50 5.01
N PHE A 33 -1.60 -10.70 4.56
CA PHE A 33 -0.77 -11.90 4.68
C PHE A 33 0.61 -11.69 4.05
N PHE A 34 0.68 -11.25 2.80
CA PHE A 34 1.96 -11.01 2.12
C PHE A 34 2.73 -9.82 2.69
N ASN A 35 2.05 -8.81 3.23
CA ASN A 35 2.70 -7.73 3.96
C ASN A 35 3.29 -8.19 5.29
N GLU A 36 2.64 -9.08 6.03
CA GLU A 36 3.17 -9.66 7.27
C GLU A 36 4.34 -10.60 6.98
N LEU A 37 4.25 -11.43 5.93
CA LEU A 37 5.36 -12.24 5.43
C LEU A 37 6.57 -11.37 5.10
N ASP A 38 6.35 -10.27 4.37
CA ASP A 38 7.41 -9.32 4.04
C ASP A 38 8.01 -8.66 5.29
N SER A 39 7.18 -8.30 6.27
CA SER A 39 7.67 -7.76 7.56
C SER A 39 8.49 -8.76 8.34
N PHE A 40 8.09 -10.05 8.35
CA PHE A 40 8.85 -11.14 8.92
C PHE A 40 10.20 -11.30 8.21
N SER A 41 10.20 -11.30 6.88
CA SER A 41 11.43 -11.41 6.08
C SER A 41 12.39 -10.26 6.35
N MET A 42 11.89 -9.02 6.41
CA MET A 42 12.68 -7.84 6.76
C MET A 42 13.34 -7.97 8.14
N SER A 43 12.60 -8.45 9.12
CA SER A 43 13.10 -8.60 10.51
C SER A 43 14.17 -9.68 10.64
N ASN A 44 14.14 -10.70 9.77
CA ASN A 44 15.08 -11.80 9.78
C ASN A 44 16.18 -11.68 8.70
N ASN A 45 16.23 -10.57 7.96
CA ASN A 45 17.13 -10.36 6.81
C ASN A 45 17.00 -11.45 5.73
N PHE A 46 15.78 -11.93 5.49
CA PHE A 46 15.47 -12.88 4.43
C PHE A 46 15.06 -12.17 3.13
N GLY A 47 15.20 -12.84 2.01
CA GLY A 47 14.70 -12.38 0.72
C GLY A 47 13.17 -12.59 0.61
N SER A 48 12.38 -11.53 0.77
CA SER A 48 10.92 -11.61 0.68
C SER A 48 10.45 -12.20 -0.64
N LYS A 49 11.10 -11.83 -1.75
CA LYS A 49 10.72 -12.31 -3.10
C LYS A 49 10.81 -13.83 -3.21
N GLN A 50 11.92 -14.42 -2.77
CA GLN A 50 12.13 -15.87 -2.85
C GLN A 50 11.10 -16.65 -2.03
N ILE A 51 10.72 -16.14 -0.85
CA ILE A 51 9.72 -16.78 -0.01
C ILE A 51 8.33 -16.67 -0.63
N ILE A 52 7.99 -15.49 -1.17
CA ILE A 52 6.69 -15.28 -1.82
C ILE A 52 6.57 -16.12 -3.09
N ASP A 53 7.60 -16.16 -3.93
CA ASP A 53 7.63 -16.99 -5.13
C ASP A 53 7.46 -18.48 -4.77
N GLY A 54 8.14 -18.94 -3.70
CA GLY A 54 8.01 -20.30 -3.20
C GLY A 54 6.59 -20.65 -2.75
N ILE A 55 5.95 -19.77 -1.97
CA ILE A 55 4.56 -19.97 -1.52
C ILE A 55 3.58 -19.95 -2.71
N CYS A 56 3.75 -19.00 -3.63
CA CYS A 56 2.85 -18.83 -4.78
C CYS A 56 3.01 -19.94 -5.83
N SER A 57 4.08 -20.75 -5.77
CA SER A 57 4.24 -21.94 -6.63
C SER A 57 3.22 -23.03 -6.32
N ASP A 58 2.61 -23.03 -5.13
CA ASP A 58 1.48 -23.90 -4.81
C ASP A 58 0.23 -23.40 -5.58
N PRO A 59 -0.37 -24.22 -6.49
CA PRO A 59 -1.52 -23.80 -7.30
C PRO A 59 -2.76 -23.47 -6.46
N ARG A 60 -2.85 -23.92 -5.23
CA ARG A 60 -3.95 -23.58 -4.31
C ARG A 60 -3.82 -22.16 -3.80
N ILE A 61 -2.61 -21.59 -3.80
CA ILE A 61 -2.30 -20.23 -3.40
C ILE A 61 -2.23 -19.33 -4.64
N GLY A 62 -1.39 -19.66 -5.59
CA GLY A 62 -1.20 -18.95 -6.86
C GLY A 62 -0.77 -17.49 -6.70
N ASP A 63 -0.59 -16.81 -7.81
CA ASP A 63 -0.25 -15.41 -7.88
C ASP A 63 -1.48 -14.48 -7.71
N GLY A 64 -1.23 -13.22 -7.61
CA GLY A 64 -2.25 -12.18 -7.47
C GLY A 64 -2.34 -11.63 -6.05
N TYR A 65 -2.30 -10.31 -5.95
CA TYR A 65 -2.29 -9.58 -4.68
C TYR A 65 -1.17 -10.02 -3.71
N ASN A 66 -0.09 -10.60 -4.25
CA ASN A 66 1.06 -11.12 -3.51
C ASN A 66 2.25 -10.15 -3.45
N ASN A 67 2.22 -9.05 -4.22
CA ASN A 67 3.26 -8.02 -4.19
C ASN A 67 3.12 -7.16 -2.92
N PRO A 68 4.11 -7.15 -2.02
CA PRO A 68 4.05 -6.34 -0.81
C PRO A 68 3.88 -4.85 -1.11
N SER A 69 3.37 -4.16 -0.11
CA SER A 69 3.11 -2.73 -0.17
C SER A 69 3.28 -2.10 1.22
N PHE A 70 3.04 -0.80 1.31
CA PHE A 70 3.00 -0.09 2.58
C PHE A 70 1.69 -0.29 3.36
N GLY A 71 0.83 -1.14 2.87
CA GLY A 71 -0.49 -1.47 3.37
C GLY A 71 -1.54 -1.35 2.27
N TYR A 72 -2.66 -2.05 2.43
CA TYR A 72 -3.77 -1.84 1.51
C TYR A 72 -4.42 -0.47 1.76
N GLY A 73 -4.83 0.16 0.68
CA GLY A 73 -5.43 1.49 0.66
C GLY A 73 -6.39 1.65 -0.51
N GLY A 74 -6.62 2.87 -0.93
CA GLY A 74 -7.67 3.21 -1.88
C GLY A 74 -9.02 3.32 -1.18
N TYR A 75 -10.09 3.44 -1.96
CA TYR A 75 -11.43 3.66 -1.41
C TYR A 75 -12.09 2.35 -0.96
N CYS A 76 -12.09 1.32 -1.82
CA CYS A 76 -12.90 0.12 -1.61
C CYS A 76 -12.41 -0.74 -0.46
N LEU A 77 -11.13 -1.19 -0.47
CA LEU A 77 -10.66 -2.15 0.52
C LEU A 77 -10.77 -1.66 1.96
N PRO A 78 -10.31 -0.44 2.33
CA PRO A 78 -10.44 0.04 3.70
C PRO A 78 -11.88 0.32 4.13
N LYS A 79 -12.74 0.73 3.19
CA LYS A 79 -14.15 0.99 3.48
C LYS A 79 -14.90 -0.33 3.71
N ASP A 80 -14.77 -1.26 2.76
CA ASP A 80 -15.55 -2.50 2.77
C ASP A 80 -15.10 -3.45 3.89
N THR A 81 -13.82 -3.47 4.28
CA THR A 81 -13.35 -4.22 5.46
C THR A 81 -13.93 -3.68 6.76
N LYS A 82 -14.02 -2.35 6.91
CA LYS A 82 -14.65 -1.73 8.08
C LYS A 82 -16.17 -1.97 8.12
N GLN A 83 -16.83 -1.86 6.97
CA GLN A 83 -18.25 -2.13 6.85
C GLN A 83 -18.56 -3.59 7.19
N LEU A 84 -17.76 -4.52 6.66
CA LEU A 84 -17.93 -5.95 6.98
C LEU A 84 -17.70 -6.21 8.48
N GLU A 85 -16.63 -5.64 9.08
CA GLU A 85 -16.37 -5.76 10.52
C GLU A 85 -17.58 -5.29 11.35
N ALA A 86 -18.16 -4.13 10.99
CA ALA A 86 -19.35 -3.60 11.67
C ALA A 86 -20.59 -4.47 11.47
N SER A 87 -20.75 -5.12 10.30
CA SER A 87 -21.89 -5.99 10.00
C SER A 87 -21.89 -7.30 10.78
N PHE A 88 -20.77 -7.68 11.42
CA PHE A 88 -20.73 -8.86 12.28
C PHE A 88 -21.45 -8.66 13.63
N ASP A 89 -21.58 -7.40 14.09
CA ASP A 89 -22.23 -7.05 15.36
C ASP A 89 -21.91 -8.07 16.48
N SER A 90 -22.89 -8.89 16.87
CA SER A 90 -22.76 -9.96 17.88
C SER A 90 -22.17 -11.26 17.35
N ILE A 91 -21.96 -11.39 16.04
CA ILE A 91 -21.41 -12.62 15.45
C ILE A 91 -19.90 -12.68 15.76
N PRO A 92 -19.40 -13.78 16.36
CA PRO A 92 -17.97 -13.91 16.63
C PRO A 92 -17.13 -13.81 15.37
N ASN A 93 -16.15 -12.90 15.36
CA ASN A 93 -15.20 -12.75 14.25
C ASN A 93 -13.85 -12.30 14.80
N SER A 94 -12.79 -13.02 14.50
CA SER A 94 -11.41 -12.64 14.84
C SER A 94 -10.65 -12.24 13.59
N MET A 95 -10.78 -12.99 12.52
CA MET A 95 -10.06 -12.76 11.26
C MET A 95 -10.44 -11.41 10.65
N ILE A 96 -11.74 -11.15 10.43
CA ILE A 96 -12.21 -9.90 9.84
C ILE A 96 -11.78 -8.70 10.68
N LYS A 97 -11.98 -8.80 11.99
CA LYS A 97 -11.57 -7.76 12.95
C LYS A 97 -10.08 -7.47 12.94
N SER A 98 -9.25 -8.48 12.69
CA SER A 98 -7.79 -8.31 12.65
C SER A 98 -7.28 -7.58 11.40
N LEU A 99 -8.02 -7.53 10.29
CA LEU A 99 -7.55 -6.96 9.02
C LEU A 99 -7.15 -5.48 9.14
N ASN A 100 -8.02 -4.67 9.75
CA ASN A 100 -7.73 -3.25 9.95
C ASN A 100 -6.52 -3.04 10.88
N LYS A 101 -6.39 -3.86 11.93
CA LYS A 101 -5.25 -3.82 12.84
C LYS A 101 -3.95 -4.22 12.14
N SER A 102 -3.96 -5.30 11.36
CA SER A 102 -2.81 -5.76 10.56
C SER A 102 -2.33 -4.65 9.62
N ASN A 103 -3.25 -4.01 8.90
CA ASN A 103 -2.92 -2.90 8.00
C ASN A 103 -2.30 -1.69 8.72
N GLN A 104 -2.75 -1.37 9.93
CA GLN A 104 -2.15 -0.29 10.73
C GLN A 104 -0.76 -0.66 11.25
N LEU A 105 -0.58 -1.91 11.69
CA LEU A 105 0.72 -2.42 12.14
C LEU A 105 1.74 -2.42 10.99
N ARG A 106 1.31 -2.80 9.78
CA ARG A 106 2.17 -2.72 8.58
C ARG A 106 2.73 -1.32 8.37
N LYS A 107 1.90 -0.28 8.42
CA LYS A 107 2.33 1.12 8.25
C LYS A 107 3.35 1.53 9.31
N LYS A 108 3.16 1.11 10.56
CA LYS A 108 4.12 1.35 11.65
C LYS A 108 5.45 0.64 11.37
N CYS A 109 5.42 -0.63 10.97
CA CYS A 109 6.60 -1.41 10.62
C CYS A 109 7.43 -0.71 9.51
N ILE A 110 6.77 -0.20 8.47
CA ILE A 110 7.44 0.57 7.40
C ILE A 110 8.08 1.85 7.95
N VAL A 111 7.39 2.58 8.81
CA VAL A 111 7.93 3.80 9.42
C VAL A 111 9.14 3.47 10.30
N ASP A 112 9.05 2.44 11.13
CA ASP A 112 10.14 2.03 12.01
C ASP A 112 11.38 1.63 11.21
N ASP A 113 11.19 0.95 10.08
CA ASP A 113 12.28 0.59 9.19
C ASP A 113 12.90 1.82 8.51
N LEU A 114 12.08 2.76 8.03
CA LEU A 114 12.54 4.03 7.50
C LEU A 114 13.34 4.84 8.52
N LEU A 115 12.97 4.80 9.80
CA LEU A 115 13.68 5.52 10.87
C LEU A 115 15.09 4.99 11.10
N LYS A 116 15.37 3.71 10.84
CA LYS A 116 16.72 3.11 10.92
C LYS A 116 17.70 3.77 9.96
N THR A 117 17.23 4.31 8.84
CA THR A 117 18.09 5.00 7.85
C THR A 117 18.70 6.29 8.38
N LYS A 118 18.20 6.87 9.48
CA LYS A 118 18.65 8.12 10.12
C LYS A 118 18.58 9.37 9.21
N VAL A 119 18.06 9.26 7.99
CA VAL A 119 17.93 10.43 7.09
C VAL A 119 16.90 11.41 7.63
N LYS A 120 17.11 12.71 7.39
CA LYS A 120 16.22 13.79 7.86
C LYS A 120 15.21 14.19 6.79
N ASN A 121 15.66 14.32 5.54
CA ASN A 121 14.86 14.77 4.41
C ASN A 121 14.38 13.55 3.60
N ILE A 122 13.09 13.28 3.66
CA ILE A 122 12.45 12.15 2.97
C ILE A 122 11.55 12.71 1.86
N GLY A 123 11.73 12.21 0.66
CA GLY A 123 10.87 12.47 -0.48
C GLY A 123 9.80 11.39 -0.64
N ILE A 124 8.57 11.78 -0.81
CA ILE A 124 7.48 10.88 -1.21
C ILE A 124 7.28 11.05 -2.71
N TYR A 125 7.47 9.96 -3.44
CA TYR A 125 7.27 9.96 -4.88
C TYR A 125 5.91 9.34 -5.21
N GLN A 126 4.99 10.19 -5.64
CA GLN A 126 3.58 9.91 -5.91
C GLN A 126 2.77 9.45 -4.67
N LEU A 127 1.57 9.99 -4.59
CA LEU A 127 0.64 9.69 -3.50
C LEU A 127 -0.32 8.57 -3.86
N ALA A 128 -0.60 8.37 -5.16
CA ALA A 128 -1.50 7.35 -5.64
C ALA A 128 -0.92 5.94 -5.47
N MET A 129 -1.80 4.98 -5.23
CA MET A 129 -1.43 3.56 -5.12
C MET A 129 -1.39 2.84 -6.46
N LYS A 130 -2.03 3.40 -7.49
CA LYS A 130 -2.08 2.89 -8.86
C LYS A 130 -1.64 3.98 -9.81
N LYS A 131 -0.92 3.60 -10.86
CA LYS A 131 -0.48 4.51 -11.90
C LYS A 131 -1.68 5.19 -12.57
N GLY A 132 -1.61 6.52 -12.75
CA GLY A 132 -2.66 7.30 -13.41
C GLY A 132 -3.96 7.49 -12.59
N SER A 133 -3.97 7.10 -11.31
CA SER A 133 -5.09 7.37 -10.42
C SER A 133 -4.90 8.70 -9.71
N ASP A 134 -5.96 9.51 -9.67
CA ASP A 134 -6.07 10.73 -8.88
C ASP A 134 -6.61 10.49 -7.45
N ASN A 135 -7.02 9.25 -7.16
CA ASN A 135 -7.61 8.88 -5.88
C ASN A 135 -6.54 8.53 -4.84
N PHE A 136 -5.83 9.56 -4.38
CA PHE A 136 -4.79 9.40 -3.35
C PHE A 136 -5.29 9.63 -1.90
N ARG A 137 -6.53 10.16 -1.72
CA ARG A 137 -7.04 10.56 -0.38
C ARG A 137 -7.02 9.44 0.67
N HIS A 138 -7.16 8.20 0.25
CA HIS A 138 -7.15 7.02 1.11
C HIS A 138 -5.92 6.12 0.89
N SER A 139 -4.86 6.68 0.33
CA SER A 139 -3.61 5.96 0.12
C SER A 139 -2.90 5.70 1.46
N SER A 140 -2.34 4.49 1.63
CA SER A 140 -1.56 4.11 2.81
C SER A 140 -0.34 5.03 3.04
N ILE A 141 0.20 5.64 1.98
CA ILE A 141 1.34 6.57 2.07
C ILE A 141 1.01 7.82 2.89
N ILE A 142 -0.26 8.26 2.93
CA ILE A 142 -0.66 9.44 3.72
C ILE A 142 -0.49 9.20 5.21
N ASP A 143 -0.83 8.01 5.69
CA ASP A 143 -0.62 7.65 7.09
C ASP A 143 0.87 7.59 7.42
N ILE A 144 1.69 7.07 6.51
CA ILE A 144 3.16 7.06 6.64
C ILE A 144 3.71 8.48 6.72
N ILE A 145 3.23 9.41 5.87
CA ILE A 145 3.62 10.82 5.92
C ILE A 145 3.34 11.41 7.31
N LYS A 146 2.12 11.19 7.84
CA LYS A 146 1.73 11.68 9.17
C LYS A 146 2.64 11.12 10.27
N LEU A 147 2.89 9.81 10.24
CA LEU A 147 3.75 9.14 11.21
C LEU A 147 5.19 9.64 11.16
N LEU A 148 5.77 9.80 9.97
CA LEU A 148 7.14 10.33 9.80
C LEU A 148 7.25 11.79 10.25
N LYS A 149 6.24 12.64 9.97
CA LYS A 149 6.19 14.01 10.48
C LYS A 149 6.19 14.06 12.00
N ASN A 150 5.38 13.21 12.65
CA ASN A 150 5.33 13.12 14.12
C ASN A 150 6.68 12.65 14.72
N LYS A 151 7.54 12.02 13.92
CA LYS A 151 8.93 11.65 14.28
C LYS A 151 9.96 12.71 13.87
N GLY A 152 9.53 13.92 13.53
CA GLY A 152 10.42 15.05 13.22
C GLY A 152 11.15 14.97 11.88
N LYS A 153 10.67 14.14 10.94
CA LYS A 153 11.24 14.07 9.60
C LYS A 153 10.71 15.22 8.73
N ASN A 154 11.58 15.77 7.87
CA ASN A 154 11.19 16.73 6.84
C ASN A 154 10.67 15.95 5.64
N ILE A 155 9.42 16.18 5.26
CA ILE A 155 8.78 15.46 4.16
C ILE A 155 8.58 16.41 2.98
N TYR A 156 9.02 15.96 1.81
CA TYR A 156 8.83 16.61 0.52
C TYR A 156 8.03 15.67 -0.38
N ILE A 157 7.08 16.20 -1.15
CA ILE A 157 6.21 15.39 -2.00
C ILE A 157 6.45 15.77 -3.45
N HIS A 158 6.57 14.77 -4.31
CA HIS A 158 6.53 14.91 -5.76
C HIS A 158 5.26 14.22 -6.28
N GLU A 159 4.27 15.03 -6.69
CA GLU A 159 3.00 14.56 -7.25
C GLU A 159 2.61 15.40 -8.45
N PRO A 160 2.99 14.98 -9.67
CA PRO A 160 2.80 15.79 -10.88
C PRO A 160 1.34 16.11 -11.21
N LEU A 161 0.39 15.34 -10.70
CA LEU A 161 -1.05 15.57 -10.91
C LEU A 161 -1.59 16.74 -10.08
N ILE A 162 -0.82 17.26 -9.14
CA ILE A 162 -1.22 18.40 -8.31
C ILE A 162 -0.40 19.63 -8.71
N THR A 163 -0.99 20.55 -9.45
CA THR A 163 -0.29 21.72 -10.00
C THR A 163 -0.58 23.02 -9.26
N ASN A 164 -1.73 23.11 -8.58
CA ASN A 164 -2.26 24.39 -8.06
C ASN A 164 -1.97 24.62 -6.56
N GLN A 165 -1.00 23.88 -5.98
CA GLN A 165 -0.67 23.97 -4.57
C GLN A 165 0.84 23.89 -4.37
N SER A 166 1.36 24.64 -3.39
CA SER A 166 2.76 24.53 -2.94
C SER A 166 2.94 23.57 -1.76
N LYS A 167 1.84 23.19 -1.11
CA LYS A 167 1.84 22.28 0.04
C LYS A 167 0.65 21.33 -0.01
N ILE A 168 0.88 20.08 0.40
CA ILE A 168 -0.17 19.08 0.61
C ILE A 168 0.13 18.28 1.89
N TYR A 169 -0.88 18.00 2.70
CA TYR A 169 -0.74 17.39 4.05
C TYR A 169 0.30 18.10 4.93
N GLY A 170 0.46 19.42 4.75
CA GLY A 170 1.45 20.23 5.47
C GLY A 170 2.90 19.90 5.09
N CYS A 171 3.14 19.30 3.93
CA CYS A 171 4.45 19.01 3.36
C CYS A 171 4.66 19.85 2.10
N THR A 172 5.91 20.22 1.81
CA THR A 172 6.25 20.97 0.60
C THR A 172 6.09 20.10 -0.63
N LEU A 173 5.33 20.58 -1.62
CA LEU A 173 5.19 19.95 -2.92
C LEU A 173 6.28 20.47 -3.87
N ILE A 174 6.99 19.58 -4.54
CA ILE A 174 8.03 19.90 -5.52
C ILE A 174 7.75 19.10 -6.80
N ASN A 175 7.19 19.77 -7.80
CA ASN A 175 6.81 19.13 -9.07
C ASN A 175 7.96 19.00 -10.07
N ASP A 176 8.99 19.83 -9.94
CA ASP A 176 10.24 19.59 -10.66
C ASP A 176 10.96 18.40 -10.06
N PHE A 177 11.16 17.36 -10.87
CA PHE A 177 11.76 16.10 -10.41
C PHE A 177 13.25 16.26 -10.02
N ASP A 178 13.99 17.04 -10.74
CA ASP A 178 15.44 17.21 -10.48
C ASP A 178 15.64 18.03 -9.19
N LEU A 179 14.84 19.06 -8.99
CA LEU A 179 14.82 19.80 -7.72
C LEU A 179 14.37 18.91 -6.55
N PHE A 180 13.35 18.07 -6.74
CA PHE A 180 12.90 17.10 -5.74
C PHE A 180 14.03 16.16 -5.35
N VAL A 181 14.70 15.54 -6.32
CA VAL A 181 15.81 14.61 -6.08
C VAL A 181 16.99 15.27 -5.37
N LYS A 182 17.31 16.55 -5.70
CA LYS A 182 18.34 17.32 -5.00
C LYS A 182 18.01 17.63 -3.55
N LYS A 183 16.72 17.81 -3.24
CA LYS A 183 16.25 18.24 -1.91
C LYS A 183 16.20 17.10 -0.89
N VAL A 184 16.10 15.84 -1.33
CA VAL A 184 15.84 14.70 -0.45
C VAL A 184 17.03 13.74 -0.39
N ASN A 185 17.17 13.05 0.75
CA ASN A 185 18.22 12.05 0.95
C ASN A 185 17.73 10.63 0.61
N LEU A 186 16.43 10.38 0.81
CA LEU A 186 15.77 9.11 0.54
C LEU A 186 14.44 9.37 -0.17
N ILE A 187 14.13 8.57 -1.17
CA ILE A 187 12.86 8.61 -1.87
C ILE A 187 12.04 7.38 -1.49
N VAL A 188 10.86 7.61 -0.97
CA VAL A 188 9.89 6.58 -0.58
C VAL A 188 8.79 6.51 -1.63
N THR A 189 8.55 5.33 -2.16
CA THR A 189 7.50 5.09 -3.15
C THR A 189 6.81 3.76 -2.91
N ASN A 190 5.49 3.73 -3.01
CA ASN A 190 4.73 2.49 -2.86
C ASN A 190 4.88 1.58 -4.09
N ARG A 191 5.08 2.16 -5.28
CA ARG A 191 5.31 1.42 -6.53
C ARG A 191 6.49 2.02 -7.29
N LEU A 192 7.27 1.15 -7.93
CA LEU A 192 8.40 1.57 -8.73
C LEU A 192 7.93 2.21 -10.04
N SER A 193 8.68 3.21 -10.49
CA SER A 193 8.50 3.88 -11.77
C SER A 193 9.82 3.89 -12.54
N SER A 194 9.74 3.80 -13.87
CA SER A 194 10.92 3.88 -14.74
C SER A 194 11.73 5.16 -14.53
N ARG A 195 11.05 6.27 -14.18
CA ARG A 195 11.70 7.55 -13.89
C ARG A 195 12.65 7.47 -12.68
N LEU A 196 12.40 6.57 -11.74
CA LEU A 196 13.22 6.39 -10.55
C LEU A 196 14.48 5.57 -10.78
N LYS A 197 14.65 4.92 -11.95
CA LYS A 197 15.84 4.09 -12.25
C LYS A 197 17.16 4.84 -12.06
N LYS A 198 17.20 6.14 -12.41
CA LYS A 198 18.41 6.98 -12.29
C LYS A 198 18.83 7.26 -10.84
N VAL A 199 17.95 7.05 -9.88
CA VAL A 199 18.17 7.32 -8.44
C VAL A 199 17.96 6.08 -7.57
N SER A 200 18.07 4.89 -8.15
CA SER A 200 17.74 3.59 -7.54
C SER A 200 18.41 3.36 -6.18
N LYS A 201 19.66 3.79 -5.98
CA LYS A 201 20.39 3.65 -4.70
C LYS A 201 19.78 4.44 -3.52
N ARG A 202 18.83 5.34 -3.76
CA ARG A 202 18.18 6.19 -2.76
C ARG A 202 16.67 5.93 -2.68
N ILE A 203 16.22 4.77 -3.15
CA ILE A 203 14.80 4.43 -3.14
C ILE A 203 14.50 3.44 -2.02
N TYR A 204 13.47 3.73 -1.27
CA TYR A 204 12.81 2.80 -0.38
C TYR A 204 11.44 2.43 -0.94
N THR A 205 11.25 1.15 -1.19
CA THR A 205 9.99 0.58 -1.66
C THR A 205 9.85 -0.84 -1.13
N ARG A 206 8.63 -1.33 -1.10
CA ARG A 206 8.32 -2.75 -0.88
C ARG A 206 7.68 -3.40 -2.11
N ASP A 207 7.72 -2.72 -3.24
CA ASP A 207 7.37 -3.27 -4.53
C ASP A 207 8.52 -4.16 -5.03
N ILE A 208 8.44 -5.46 -4.75
CA ILE A 208 9.51 -6.42 -5.02
C ILE A 208 9.49 -6.96 -6.46
N TYR A 209 8.38 -6.76 -7.17
CA TYR A 209 8.23 -7.20 -8.55
C TYR A 209 8.42 -6.06 -9.57
N GLY A 210 8.24 -4.81 -9.14
CA GLY A 210 8.28 -3.65 -10.05
C GLY A 210 7.09 -3.60 -11.01
N GLU A 211 6.02 -4.28 -10.69
CA GLU A 211 4.79 -4.31 -11.47
C GLU A 211 3.87 -3.16 -11.07
N ASN A 212 3.39 -2.45 -12.10
CA ASN A 212 2.40 -1.37 -12.00
C ASN A 212 1.04 -1.82 -12.53
#